data_52cc6e23c999e1a0950ecd8dfc3a5d7d
#
_entry.id   52cc6e23c999e1a0950ecd8dfc3a5d7d
#
_cell.length_a   1.000
_cell.length_b   1.000
_cell.length_c   1.000
_cell.angle_alpha   90.00
_cell.angle_beta   90.00
_cell.angle_gamma   90.00
#
_symmetry.space_group_name_H-M   'P 1'
#
loop_
_entity.id
_entity.type
_entity.pdbx_description
1 polymer ?
#
loop_
_entity_poly.entity_id
_entity_poly.type
_entity_poly.pdbx_seq_one_letter_code
_entity_poly.pdbx_strand_id
1 'polypeptide(L)'
;SLGGADLLRRAMGKKKAEEMAQQRSVFVDGAVARGVAEGTAAHIFDLMEKFAGYGFNKSHSAAYAVLSYQTAWLKAHYPEAFMAAVLSSDMDKTDKVVTIIDECNRMALKVEPPDVNESQYMFAVSGPRAIRYGLGAIKGVGQAAVENMLVERTAGGRFDDLRDLCRRLDLNRVNRRVLEALVRSGALDSLGVNRATLMHQ
;
A
#
# COMPACT_ATOMS: atom_id res chain seq x y z
N SER A 1 -26.45 -1.62 28.88
CA SER A 1 -25.30 -2.53 28.92
C SER A 1 -24.35 -2.24 27.75
N LEU A 2 -23.08 -2.64 27.88
CA LEU A 2 -22.09 -2.47 26.81
C LEU A 2 -22.50 -3.21 25.53
N GLY A 3 -23.11 -4.40 25.66
CA GLY A 3 -23.65 -5.16 24.53
C GLY A 3 -24.81 -4.46 23.83
N GLY A 4 -25.69 -3.78 24.58
CA GLY A 4 -26.78 -2.97 23.99
C GLY A 4 -26.25 -1.75 23.25
N ALA A 5 -25.21 -1.10 23.75
CA ALA A 5 -24.56 0.01 23.06
C ALA A 5 -23.90 -0.44 21.74
N ASP A 6 -23.28 -1.62 21.70
CA ASP A 6 -22.70 -2.18 20.47
C ASP A 6 -23.78 -2.57 19.46
N LEU A 7 -24.91 -3.11 19.90
CA LEU A 7 -26.05 -3.40 19.01
C LEU A 7 -26.58 -2.11 18.36
N LEU A 8 -26.78 -1.05 19.15
CA LEU A 8 -27.19 0.26 18.63
C LEU A 8 -26.17 0.82 17.62
N ARG A 9 -24.88 0.77 17.93
CA ARG A 9 -23.81 1.21 17.03
C ARG A 9 -23.83 0.44 15.69
N ARG A 10 -24.08 -0.87 15.75
CA ARG A 10 -24.18 -1.72 14.53
C ARG A 10 -25.43 -1.39 13.71
N ALA A 11 -26.58 -1.17 14.37
CA ALA A 11 -27.82 -0.77 13.70
C ALA A 11 -27.63 0.57 12.97
N MET A 12 -27.01 1.54 13.62
CA MET A 12 -26.63 2.83 13.01
C MET A 12 -25.73 2.66 11.77
N GLY A 13 -24.70 1.80 11.86
CA GLY A 13 -23.77 1.53 10.76
C GLY A 13 -24.41 0.83 9.56
N LYS A 14 -25.40 -0.05 9.79
CA LYS A 14 -26.11 -0.81 8.73
C LYS A 14 -27.22 -0.04 8.04
N LYS A 15 -27.66 1.10 8.60
CA LYS A 15 -28.77 1.95 8.10
C LYS A 15 -30.09 1.20 7.90
N LYS A 16 -30.39 0.21 8.73
CA LYS A 16 -31.64 -0.58 8.66
C LYS A 16 -32.71 0.07 9.55
N ALA A 17 -33.77 0.60 8.95
CA ALA A 17 -34.83 1.29 9.66
C ALA A 17 -35.54 0.44 10.71
N GLU A 18 -35.79 -0.84 10.46
CA GLU A 18 -36.42 -1.77 11.39
C GLU A 18 -35.55 -2.03 12.63
N GLU A 19 -34.25 -2.25 12.43
CA GLU A 19 -33.31 -2.41 13.57
C GLU A 19 -33.21 -1.14 14.39
N MET A 20 -33.24 0.04 13.76
CA MET A 20 -33.25 1.36 14.44
C MET A 20 -34.52 1.58 15.26
N ALA A 21 -35.70 1.24 14.72
CA ALA A 21 -36.97 1.39 15.43
C ALA A 21 -37.03 0.52 16.72
N GLN A 22 -36.52 -0.73 16.66
CA GLN A 22 -36.39 -1.59 17.83
C GLN A 22 -35.45 -1.00 18.89
N GLN A 23 -34.31 -0.45 18.46
CA GLN A 23 -33.34 0.15 19.36
C GLN A 23 -33.87 1.46 19.98
N ARG A 24 -34.81 2.16 19.32
CA ARG A 24 -35.47 3.35 19.87
C ARG A 24 -36.21 3.06 21.15
N SER A 25 -37.10 2.05 21.16
CA SER A 25 -37.85 1.69 22.36
C SER A 25 -36.92 1.31 23.51
N VAL A 26 -35.93 0.45 23.24
CA VAL A 26 -34.93 0.02 24.24
C VAL A 26 -34.17 1.20 24.84
N PHE A 27 -33.79 2.19 24.01
CA PHE A 27 -33.07 3.38 24.45
C PHE A 27 -33.93 4.30 25.28
N VAL A 28 -35.15 4.65 24.80
CA VAL A 28 -36.06 5.56 25.47
C VAL A 28 -36.51 5.01 26.80
N ASP A 29 -37.00 3.73 26.83
CA ASP A 29 -37.42 3.06 28.04
C ASP A 29 -36.31 2.96 29.09
N GLY A 30 -35.08 2.63 28.63
CA GLY A 30 -33.91 2.57 29.48
C GLY A 30 -33.46 3.91 30.04
N ALA A 31 -33.67 5.01 29.31
CA ALA A 31 -33.38 6.37 29.77
C ALA A 31 -34.42 6.87 30.77
N VAL A 32 -35.71 6.64 30.48
CA VAL A 32 -36.82 6.99 31.37
C VAL A 32 -36.71 6.25 32.72
N ALA A 33 -36.39 4.97 32.69
CA ALA A 33 -36.15 4.17 33.90
C ALA A 33 -35.00 4.71 34.79
N ARG A 34 -34.15 5.56 34.25
CA ARG A 34 -33.03 6.24 34.94
C ARG A 34 -33.29 7.70 35.24
N GLY A 35 -34.55 8.17 35.09
CA GLY A 35 -34.96 9.51 35.45
C GLY A 35 -34.76 10.57 34.33
N VAL A 36 -34.47 10.16 33.10
CA VAL A 36 -34.44 11.09 31.95
C VAL A 36 -35.87 11.31 31.45
N ALA A 37 -36.28 12.56 31.23
CA ALA A 37 -37.60 12.83 30.67
C ALA A 37 -37.73 12.18 29.27
N GLU A 38 -38.89 11.55 29.03
CA GLU A 38 -39.18 10.82 27.79
C GLU A 38 -38.92 11.67 26.51
N GLY A 39 -39.40 12.93 26.51
CA GLY A 39 -39.18 13.84 25.39
C GLY A 39 -37.69 14.13 25.12
N THR A 40 -36.89 14.23 26.20
CA THR A 40 -35.43 14.39 26.06
C THR A 40 -34.77 13.14 25.48
N ALA A 41 -35.15 11.95 26.01
CA ALA A 41 -34.63 10.68 25.52
C ALA A 41 -34.99 10.45 24.04
N ALA A 42 -36.24 10.70 23.67
CA ALA A 42 -36.70 10.60 22.29
C ALA A 42 -35.93 11.57 21.38
N HIS A 43 -35.76 12.81 21.77
CA HIS A 43 -35.02 13.82 21.00
C HIS A 43 -33.56 13.41 20.79
N ILE A 44 -32.90 12.89 21.83
CA ILE A 44 -31.51 12.39 21.70
C ILE A 44 -31.46 11.23 20.68
N PHE A 45 -32.42 10.30 20.74
CA PHE A 45 -32.47 9.20 19.79
C PHE A 45 -32.73 9.68 18.37
N ASP A 46 -33.61 10.66 18.15
CA ASP A 46 -33.86 11.27 16.83
C ASP A 46 -32.60 11.89 16.25
N LEU A 47 -31.79 12.54 17.09
CA LEU A 47 -30.49 13.08 16.65
C LEU A 47 -29.52 11.96 16.26
N MET A 48 -29.46 10.86 17.01
CA MET A 48 -28.63 9.69 16.68
C MET A 48 -29.10 9.04 15.39
N GLU A 49 -30.42 8.87 15.19
CA GLU A 49 -30.99 8.30 13.97
C GLU A 49 -30.71 9.19 12.74
N LYS A 50 -30.88 10.49 12.89
CA LYS A 50 -30.52 11.47 11.86
C LYS A 50 -29.02 11.43 11.53
N PHE A 51 -28.18 11.30 12.56
CA PHE A 51 -26.74 11.12 12.38
C PHE A 51 -26.41 9.81 11.68
N ALA A 52 -27.09 8.70 12.01
CA ALA A 52 -26.90 7.40 11.36
C ALA A 52 -27.26 7.45 9.86
N GLY A 53 -28.31 8.20 9.49
CA GLY A 53 -28.69 8.42 8.09
C GLY A 53 -27.67 9.23 7.29
N TYR A 54 -27.04 10.22 7.95
CA TYR A 54 -26.09 11.15 7.35
C TYR A 54 -24.69 11.07 7.95
N GLY A 55 -24.43 10.11 8.81
CA GLY A 55 -23.31 10.01 9.73
C GLY A 55 -21.93 9.98 9.11
N PHE A 56 -21.66 10.93 8.26
CA PHE A 56 -20.30 11.18 7.79
C PHE A 56 -19.80 12.54 8.35
N ASN A 57 -18.69 12.48 9.07
CA ASN A 57 -18.10 13.69 9.63
C ASN A 57 -17.68 14.65 8.48
N LYS A 58 -18.33 15.80 8.41
CA LYS A 58 -18.05 16.82 7.38
C LYS A 58 -16.57 17.23 7.38
N SER A 59 -15.96 17.33 8.55
CA SER A 59 -14.53 17.64 8.66
C SER A 59 -13.65 16.56 8.03
N HIS A 60 -14.03 15.27 8.19
CA HIS A 60 -13.37 14.16 7.51
C HIS A 60 -13.52 14.30 5.99
N SER A 61 -14.73 14.58 5.49
CA SER A 61 -14.96 14.77 4.04
C SER A 61 -14.12 15.92 3.49
N ALA A 62 -14.05 17.05 4.20
CA ALA A 62 -13.28 18.22 3.78
C ALA A 62 -11.77 17.89 3.73
N ALA A 63 -11.24 17.22 4.75
CA ALA A 63 -9.83 16.83 4.79
C ALA A 63 -9.48 15.86 3.65
N TYR A 64 -10.31 14.83 3.44
CA TYR A 64 -10.08 13.86 2.36
C TYR A 64 -10.32 14.46 0.96
N ALA A 65 -11.17 15.45 0.80
CA ALA A 65 -11.34 16.17 -0.46
C ALA A 65 -10.03 16.87 -0.87
N VAL A 66 -9.34 17.51 0.07
CA VAL A 66 -8.05 18.16 -0.18
C VAL A 66 -7.01 17.09 -0.58
N LEU A 67 -6.92 15.99 0.17
CA LEU A 67 -5.99 14.90 -0.15
C LEU A 67 -6.28 14.28 -1.52
N SER A 68 -7.57 14.04 -1.84
CA SER A 68 -7.98 13.51 -3.14
C SER A 68 -7.60 14.45 -4.29
N TYR A 69 -7.78 15.75 -4.09
CA TYR A 69 -7.34 16.75 -5.07
C TYR A 69 -5.81 16.72 -5.24
N GLN A 70 -5.06 16.72 -4.15
CA GLN A 70 -3.58 16.71 -4.21
C GLN A 70 -3.05 15.45 -4.91
N THR A 71 -3.60 14.28 -4.61
CA THR A 71 -3.19 13.03 -5.25
C THR A 71 -3.55 12.99 -6.74
N ALA A 72 -4.73 13.51 -7.11
CA ALA A 72 -5.14 13.64 -8.51
C ALA A 72 -4.23 14.62 -9.26
N TRP A 73 -3.88 15.75 -8.63
CA TRP A 73 -2.98 16.74 -9.20
C TRP A 73 -1.57 16.18 -9.42
N LEU A 74 -1.02 15.48 -8.41
CA LEU A 74 0.29 14.83 -8.53
C LEU A 74 0.28 13.78 -9.63
N LYS A 75 -0.76 12.95 -9.72
CA LYS A 75 -0.90 11.95 -10.79
C LYS A 75 -0.95 12.58 -12.18
N ALA A 76 -1.58 13.74 -12.32
CA ALA A 76 -1.69 14.45 -13.59
C ALA A 76 -0.40 15.15 -14.01
N HIS A 77 0.32 15.77 -13.07
CA HIS A 77 1.47 16.63 -13.37
C HIS A 77 2.83 15.93 -13.20
N TYR A 78 2.91 14.91 -12.33
CA TYR A 78 4.14 14.14 -12.05
C TYR A 78 3.82 12.64 -12.01
N PRO A 79 3.27 12.07 -13.11
CA PRO A 79 2.74 10.72 -13.12
C PRO A 79 3.79 9.66 -12.77
N GLU A 80 5.02 9.78 -13.24
CA GLU A 80 6.09 8.82 -12.93
C GLU A 80 6.46 8.81 -11.44
N ALA A 81 6.57 9.98 -10.82
CA ALA A 81 6.88 10.09 -9.39
C ALA A 81 5.71 9.59 -8.53
N PHE A 82 4.48 9.96 -8.90
CA PHE A 82 3.27 9.52 -8.21
C PHE A 82 3.11 7.99 -8.28
N MET A 83 3.23 7.41 -9.47
CA MET A 83 3.06 5.97 -9.65
C MET A 83 4.20 5.16 -9.04
N ALA A 84 5.44 5.68 -9.04
CA ALA A 84 6.55 5.06 -8.32
C ALA A 84 6.29 5.01 -6.79
N ALA A 85 5.72 6.07 -6.22
CA ALA A 85 5.32 6.10 -4.81
C ALA A 85 4.17 5.13 -4.51
N VAL A 86 3.16 5.04 -5.38
CA VAL A 86 2.04 4.10 -5.25
C VAL A 86 2.53 2.64 -5.33
N LEU A 87 3.38 2.31 -6.31
CA LEU A 87 4.00 0.99 -6.44
C LEU A 87 4.82 0.63 -5.19
N SER A 88 5.58 1.57 -4.66
CA SER A 88 6.40 1.36 -3.45
C SER A 88 5.57 1.14 -2.20
N SER A 89 4.42 1.82 -2.09
CA SER A 89 3.51 1.69 -0.94
C SER A 89 2.84 0.31 -0.84
N ASP A 90 2.61 -0.35 -1.96
CA ASP A 90 1.97 -1.68 -2.02
C ASP A 90 2.92 -2.78 -2.54
N MET A 91 4.23 -2.57 -2.54
CA MET A 91 5.22 -3.46 -3.17
C MET A 91 5.30 -4.86 -2.55
N ASP A 92 4.79 -5.04 -1.34
CA ASP A 92 4.67 -6.32 -0.64
C ASP A 92 3.47 -7.16 -1.13
N LYS A 93 2.55 -6.56 -1.92
CA LYS A 93 1.32 -7.18 -2.42
C LYS A 93 1.40 -7.39 -3.93
N THR A 94 1.92 -8.53 -4.36
CA THR A 94 2.19 -8.84 -5.78
C THR A 94 0.99 -8.57 -6.69
N ASP A 95 -0.23 -8.97 -6.30
CA ASP A 95 -1.43 -8.77 -7.13
C ASP A 95 -1.74 -7.27 -7.34
N LYS A 96 -1.48 -6.45 -6.32
CA LYS A 96 -1.63 -5.00 -6.44
C LYS A 96 -0.56 -4.39 -7.32
N VAL A 97 0.70 -4.83 -7.18
CA VAL A 97 1.79 -4.37 -8.05
C VAL A 97 1.46 -4.63 -9.51
N VAL A 98 0.96 -5.83 -9.87
CA VAL A 98 0.52 -6.15 -11.22
C VAL A 98 -0.56 -5.18 -11.71
N THR A 99 -1.61 -4.96 -10.90
CA THR A 99 -2.70 -4.03 -11.24
C THR A 99 -2.21 -2.60 -11.45
N ILE A 100 -1.27 -2.13 -10.60
CA ILE A 100 -0.72 -0.78 -10.69
C ILE A 100 0.20 -0.64 -11.93
N ILE A 101 0.94 -1.69 -12.30
CA ILE A 101 1.74 -1.73 -13.53
C ILE A 101 0.84 -1.64 -14.77
N ASP A 102 -0.30 -2.32 -14.76
CA ASP A 102 -1.29 -2.20 -15.86
C ASP A 102 -1.82 -0.75 -15.97
N GLU A 103 -2.04 -0.08 -14.86
CA GLU A 103 -2.41 1.34 -14.85
C GLU A 103 -1.27 2.21 -15.40
N CYS A 104 -0.01 1.96 -15.01
CA CYS A 104 1.15 2.64 -15.58
C CYS A 104 1.17 2.49 -17.11
N ASN A 105 0.95 1.29 -17.64
CA ASN A 105 0.92 1.03 -19.07
C ASN A 105 -0.20 1.82 -19.77
N ARG A 106 -1.41 1.89 -19.19
CA ARG A 106 -2.51 2.72 -19.72
C ARG A 106 -2.18 4.20 -19.74
N MET A 107 -1.38 4.66 -18.76
CA MET A 107 -0.88 6.03 -18.69
C MET A 107 0.31 6.27 -19.62
N ALA A 108 0.75 5.31 -20.42
CA ALA A 108 1.96 5.34 -21.23
C ALA A 108 3.23 5.64 -20.39
N LEU A 109 3.29 5.11 -19.17
CA LEU A 109 4.49 5.07 -18.34
C LEU A 109 5.18 3.73 -18.55
N LYS A 110 6.47 3.75 -18.83
CA LYS A 110 7.30 2.54 -18.95
C LYS A 110 7.73 2.08 -17.56
N VAL A 111 7.37 0.87 -17.15
CA VAL A 111 7.95 0.25 -15.98
C VAL A 111 9.10 -0.64 -16.44
N GLU A 112 10.32 -0.21 -16.13
CA GLU A 112 11.54 -0.91 -16.50
C GLU A 112 11.80 -2.08 -15.54
N PRO A 113 12.36 -3.21 -16.02
CA PRO A 113 12.63 -4.37 -15.19
C PRO A 113 13.60 -4.04 -14.05
N PRO A 114 13.63 -4.87 -12.98
CA PRO A 114 14.65 -4.72 -11.94
C PRO A 114 16.05 -4.93 -12.51
N ASP A 115 17.03 -4.21 -11.96
CA ASP A 115 18.43 -4.31 -12.34
C ASP A 115 19.31 -4.07 -11.12
N VAL A 116 20.21 -4.97 -10.80
CA VAL A 116 21.11 -4.88 -9.63
C VAL A 116 22.00 -3.64 -9.70
N ASN A 117 22.31 -3.16 -10.90
CA ASN A 117 23.14 -1.99 -11.13
C ASN A 117 22.40 -0.65 -11.19
N GLU A 118 21.07 -0.67 -11.35
CA GLU A 118 20.27 0.55 -11.53
C GLU A 118 19.19 0.71 -10.45
N SER A 119 18.55 -0.39 -10.03
CA SER A 119 17.42 -0.35 -9.11
C SER A 119 17.80 0.10 -7.72
N GLN A 120 16.82 0.70 -7.04
CA GLN A 120 16.83 0.97 -5.61
C GLN A 120 15.99 -0.10 -4.87
N TYR A 121 15.87 0.02 -3.55
CA TYR A 121 14.97 -0.82 -2.79
C TYR A 121 13.51 -0.61 -3.21
N MET A 122 13.07 0.64 -3.28
CA MET A 122 11.75 1.03 -3.75
C MET A 122 11.74 1.26 -5.26
N PHE A 123 10.55 1.35 -5.85
CA PHE A 123 10.38 1.86 -7.20
C PHE A 123 10.85 3.31 -7.29
N ALA A 124 11.53 3.67 -8.36
CA ALA A 124 12.10 4.99 -8.53
C ALA A 124 11.92 5.50 -9.96
N VAL A 125 11.83 6.81 -10.12
CA VAL A 125 11.83 7.43 -11.45
C VAL A 125 13.21 7.20 -12.09
N SER A 126 13.22 6.62 -13.29
CA SER A 126 14.45 6.34 -14.06
C SER A 126 14.67 7.28 -15.25
N GLY A 127 13.65 8.05 -15.60
CA GLY A 127 13.69 9.00 -16.69
C GLY A 127 12.32 9.58 -17.01
N PRO A 128 12.20 10.39 -18.06
CA PRO A 128 10.92 10.92 -18.51
C PRO A 128 9.95 9.76 -18.81
N ARG A 129 8.81 9.75 -18.14
CA ARG A 129 7.76 8.71 -18.25
C ARG A 129 8.27 7.28 -18.01
N ALA A 130 9.32 7.12 -17.19
CA ALA A 130 9.90 5.82 -16.87
C ALA A 130 10.07 5.62 -15.37
N ILE A 131 9.76 4.41 -14.91
CA ILE A 131 9.86 3.96 -13.51
C ILE A 131 10.68 2.68 -13.50
N ARG A 132 11.74 2.63 -12.69
CA ARG A 132 12.53 1.43 -12.45
C ARG A 132 11.88 0.56 -11.38
N TYR A 133 11.79 -0.74 -11.63
CA TYR A 133 11.28 -1.71 -10.67
C TYR A 133 12.19 -1.79 -9.43
N GLY A 134 11.61 -1.73 -8.24
CA GLY A 134 12.33 -1.80 -6.97
C GLY A 134 12.77 -3.23 -6.62
N LEU A 135 14.01 -3.41 -6.18
CA LEU A 135 14.51 -4.74 -5.78
C LEU A 135 13.75 -5.32 -4.59
N GLY A 136 13.23 -4.47 -3.70
CA GLY A 136 12.42 -4.88 -2.55
C GLY A 136 11.06 -5.48 -2.91
N ALA A 137 10.56 -5.24 -4.12
CA ALA A 137 9.32 -5.83 -4.62
C ALA A 137 9.52 -7.25 -5.20
N ILE A 138 10.76 -7.72 -5.32
CA ILE A 138 11.06 -9.09 -5.78
C ILE A 138 10.81 -10.06 -4.61
N LYS A 139 9.89 -11.00 -4.81
CA LYS A 139 9.56 -12.00 -3.79
C LYS A 139 10.79 -12.80 -3.38
N GLY A 140 11.11 -12.79 -2.10
CA GLY A 140 12.27 -13.49 -1.54
C GLY A 140 13.54 -12.64 -1.44
N VAL A 141 13.49 -11.36 -1.83
CA VAL A 141 14.59 -10.41 -1.68
C VAL A 141 14.26 -9.46 -0.52
N GLY A 142 14.94 -9.63 0.61
CA GLY A 142 14.72 -8.83 1.82
C GLY A 142 15.48 -7.50 1.80
N GLN A 143 15.03 -6.56 2.64
CA GLN A 143 15.61 -5.22 2.74
C GLN A 143 17.12 -5.24 3.06
N ALA A 144 17.55 -6.06 4.02
CA ALA A 144 18.97 -6.15 4.39
C ALA A 144 19.88 -6.63 3.23
N ALA A 145 19.36 -7.47 2.35
CA ALA A 145 20.09 -7.92 1.16
C ALA A 145 20.24 -6.77 0.16
N VAL A 146 19.16 -6.03 -0.09
CA VAL A 146 19.20 -4.88 -1.02
C VAL A 146 20.09 -3.77 -0.48
N GLU A 147 19.99 -3.44 0.80
CA GLU A 147 20.87 -2.44 1.44
C GLU A 147 22.34 -2.80 1.28
N ASN A 148 22.71 -4.07 1.48
CA ASN A 148 24.10 -4.52 1.25
C ASN A 148 24.52 -4.33 -0.21
N MET A 149 23.67 -4.69 -1.19
CA MET A 149 23.93 -4.45 -2.61
C MET A 149 24.14 -2.96 -2.92
N LEU A 150 23.27 -2.08 -2.38
CA LEU A 150 23.36 -0.65 -2.58
C LEU A 150 24.63 -0.04 -1.99
N VAL A 151 25.03 -0.46 -0.80
CA VAL A 151 26.28 -0.04 -0.14
C VAL A 151 27.48 -0.43 -0.99
N GLU A 152 27.57 -1.69 -1.40
CA GLU A 152 28.67 -2.21 -2.20
C GLU A 152 28.74 -1.56 -3.60
N ARG A 153 27.58 -1.35 -4.21
CA ARG A 153 27.51 -0.64 -5.49
C ARG A 153 27.96 0.82 -5.37
N THR A 154 27.62 1.48 -4.26
CA THR A 154 28.05 2.86 -4.02
C THR A 154 29.55 2.96 -3.78
N ALA A 155 30.12 2.01 -3.04
CA ALA A 155 31.55 2.01 -2.71
C ALA A 155 32.45 1.57 -3.87
N GLY A 156 32.04 0.56 -4.63
CA GLY A 156 32.88 -0.09 -5.64
C GLY A 156 32.39 0.05 -7.10
N GLY A 157 31.34 0.87 -7.33
CA GLY A 157 30.74 1.02 -8.67
C GLY A 157 29.84 -0.16 -9.05
N ARG A 158 29.48 -0.22 -10.34
CA ARG A 158 28.63 -1.28 -10.92
C ARG A 158 29.24 -2.66 -10.68
N PHE A 159 28.41 -3.67 -10.57
CA PHE A 159 28.84 -5.06 -10.58
C PHE A 159 29.11 -5.49 -12.03
N ASP A 160 30.28 -6.05 -12.29
CA ASP A 160 30.71 -6.43 -13.64
C ASP A 160 30.09 -7.78 -14.05
N ASP A 161 30.11 -8.75 -13.14
CA ASP A 161 29.56 -10.10 -13.34
C ASP A 161 29.06 -10.71 -12.02
N LEU A 162 28.54 -11.96 -12.08
CA LEU A 162 28.06 -12.66 -10.89
C LEU A 162 29.17 -12.93 -9.86
N ARG A 163 30.42 -13.16 -10.29
CA ARG A 163 31.54 -13.43 -9.38
C ARG A 163 31.94 -12.17 -8.62
N ASP A 164 31.99 -11.04 -9.32
CA ASP A 164 32.23 -9.74 -8.68
C ASP A 164 31.16 -9.42 -7.68
N LEU A 165 29.88 -9.62 -8.04
CA LEU A 165 28.75 -9.45 -7.14
C LEU A 165 28.88 -10.33 -5.89
N CYS A 166 29.12 -11.63 -6.04
CA CYS A 166 29.24 -12.56 -4.91
C CYS A 166 30.47 -12.29 -4.02
N ARG A 167 31.56 -11.80 -4.61
CA ARG A 167 32.78 -11.47 -3.87
C ARG A 167 32.64 -10.22 -2.99
N ARG A 168 31.83 -9.27 -3.43
CA ARG A 168 31.62 -7.99 -2.74
C ARG A 168 30.52 -8.07 -1.68
N LEU A 169 29.51 -8.93 -1.89
CA LEU A 169 28.36 -9.00 -1.01
C LEU A 169 28.60 -9.85 0.24
N ASP A 170 27.96 -9.47 1.35
CA ASP A 170 27.87 -10.30 2.55
C ASP A 170 26.89 -11.49 2.28
N LEU A 171 27.44 -12.68 2.10
CA LEU A 171 26.66 -13.89 1.80
C LEU A 171 25.76 -14.37 2.94
N ASN A 172 25.91 -13.84 4.17
CA ASN A 172 24.95 -14.06 5.24
C ASN A 172 23.65 -13.28 5.00
N ARG A 173 23.71 -12.13 4.32
CA ARG A 173 22.56 -11.30 3.95
C ARG A 173 22.01 -11.65 2.57
N VAL A 174 22.90 -11.99 1.63
CA VAL A 174 22.57 -12.35 0.25
C VAL A 174 22.85 -13.84 0.04
N ASN A 175 21.97 -14.66 0.56
CA ASN A 175 22.09 -16.10 0.45
C ASN A 175 21.66 -16.62 -0.94
N ARG A 176 21.88 -17.92 -1.22
CA ARG A 176 21.54 -18.56 -2.48
C ARG A 176 20.09 -18.31 -2.94
N ARG A 177 19.11 -18.33 -2.01
CA ARG A 177 17.69 -18.09 -2.36
C ARG A 177 17.45 -16.66 -2.88
N VAL A 178 18.15 -15.68 -2.31
CA VAL A 178 18.11 -14.29 -2.78
C VAL A 178 18.72 -14.19 -4.18
N LEU A 179 19.89 -14.81 -4.42
CA LEU A 179 20.52 -14.83 -5.74
C LEU A 179 19.62 -15.48 -6.79
N GLU A 180 19.02 -16.64 -6.48
CA GLU A 180 18.07 -17.31 -7.38
C GLU A 180 16.84 -16.41 -7.68
N ALA A 181 16.33 -15.67 -6.69
CA ALA A 181 15.22 -14.74 -6.90
C ALA A 181 15.63 -13.57 -7.82
N LEU A 182 16.83 -13.03 -7.66
CA LEU A 182 17.39 -12.00 -8.54
C LEU A 182 17.59 -12.49 -9.97
N VAL A 183 18.09 -13.70 -10.16
CA VAL A 183 18.21 -14.33 -11.50
C VAL A 183 16.83 -14.49 -12.14
N ARG A 184 15.87 -15.10 -11.42
CA ARG A 184 14.52 -15.37 -11.95
C ARG A 184 13.76 -14.10 -12.30
N SER A 185 13.93 -13.03 -11.53
CA SER A 185 13.29 -11.73 -11.80
C SER A 185 13.93 -10.97 -12.96
N GLY A 186 15.11 -11.37 -13.41
CA GLY A 186 15.89 -10.65 -14.43
C GLY A 186 16.75 -9.53 -13.90
N ALA A 187 16.85 -9.37 -12.58
CA ALA A 187 17.65 -8.31 -11.97
C ALA A 187 19.15 -8.40 -12.27
N LEU A 188 19.63 -9.57 -12.73
CA LEU A 188 21.02 -9.81 -13.13
C LEU A 188 21.24 -9.87 -14.65
N ASP A 189 20.22 -9.57 -15.45
CA ASP A 189 20.34 -9.66 -16.93
C ASP A 189 21.40 -8.69 -17.49
N SER A 190 21.63 -7.56 -16.83
CA SER A 190 22.66 -6.58 -17.21
C SER A 190 24.12 -7.08 -17.02
N LEU A 191 24.32 -8.20 -16.31
CA LEU A 191 25.62 -8.83 -16.13
C LEU A 191 26.08 -9.65 -17.36
N GLY A 192 25.31 -9.65 -18.44
CA GLY A 192 25.72 -10.19 -19.76
C GLY A 192 25.62 -11.70 -19.93
N VAL A 193 25.15 -12.45 -18.93
CA VAL A 193 25.00 -13.91 -18.97
C VAL A 193 23.52 -14.29 -18.92
N ASN A 194 23.10 -15.28 -19.70
CA ASN A 194 21.71 -15.73 -19.67
C ASN A 194 21.34 -16.36 -18.33
N ARG A 195 20.06 -16.26 -17.96
CA ARG A 195 19.54 -16.71 -16.65
C ARG A 195 19.76 -18.19 -16.38
N ALA A 196 19.70 -19.06 -17.42
CA ALA A 196 19.94 -20.49 -17.26
C ALA A 196 21.39 -20.76 -16.83
N THR A 197 22.35 -20.08 -17.43
CA THR A 197 23.77 -20.18 -17.04
C THR A 197 24.00 -19.63 -15.62
N LEU A 198 23.41 -18.49 -15.28
CA LEU A 198 23.49 -17.91 -13.92
C LEU A 198 22.93 -18.84 -12.84
N MET A 199 21.92 -19.64 -13.15
CA MET A 199 21.32 -20.61 -12.22
C MET A 199 22.19 -21.85 -11.97
N HIS A 200 23.17 -22.12 -12.84
CA HIS A 200 24.08 -23.26 -12.74
C HIS A 200 25.47 -22.90 -12.20
N GLN A 201 25.77 -21.64 -12.03
CA GLN A 201 26.97 -21.11 -11.40
C GLN A 201 26.82 -21.00 -9.88
#